data_613b7de36f8fc19af2e780109eebc49a
#
_entry.id   613b7de36f8fc19af2e780109eebc49a
#
_cell.length_a   1.000
_cell.length_b   1.000
_cell.length_c   1.000
_cell.angle_alpha   90.00
_cell.angle_beta   90.00
_cell.angle_gamma   90.00
#
_symmetry.space_group_name_H-M   'P 1'
#
loop_
_entity.id
_entity.type
_entity.pdbx_description
1 polymer ?
#
loop_
_entity_poly.entity_id
_entity_poly.type
_entity_poly.pdbx_seq_one_letter_code
_entity_poly.pdbx_strand_id
1 'polypeptide(L)'
;MEVVYTNLYDYMMAVVDSIPAGSGGVIFTPWLHGNRCPFEDPNSRGMFFNISLETGKTELIRAVVEGVCFHLRWFIETEEKKVKTSKTIRFVGGGA
;
A
#
# COMPACT_ATOMS: atom_id res chain seq x y z
N MET A 1 -14.28 -4.39 25.38
CA MET A 1 -15.15 -3.41 24.75
C MET A 1 -15.24 -3.71 23.26
N GLU A 2 -16.42 -3.90 22.79
CA GLU A 2 -16.64 -4.24 21.40
C GLU A 2 -16.77 -2.96 20.57
N VAL A 3 -16.00 -2.86 19.48
CA VAL A 3 -16.07 -1.72 18.57
C VAL A 3 -16.80 -2.17 17.32
N VAL A 4 -17.85 -1.45 16.97
CA VAL A 4 -18.64 -1.74 15.78
C VAL A 4 -18.25 -0.78 14.67
N TYR A 5 -17.89 -1.31 13.51
CA TYR A 5 -17.53 -0.53 12.33
C TYR A 5 -18.67 -0.57 11.32
N THR A 6 -18.95 0.57 10.69
CA THR A 6 -20.05 0.71 9.75
C THR A 6 -19.75 0.05 8.40
N ASN A 7 -18.45 -0.14 8.07
CA ASN A 7 -18.05 -0.85 6.87
C ASN A 7 -16.69 -1.52 7.05
N LEU A 8 -16.38 -2.44 6.14
CA LEU A 8 -15.16 -3.21 6.18
C LEU A 8 -13.90 -2.35 6.03
N TYR A 9 -13.97 -1.29 5.22
CA TYR A 9 -12.81 -0.42 4.99
C TYR A 9 -12.40 0.33 6.26
N ASP A 10 -13.36 0.80 7.04
CA ASP A 10 -13.08 1.46 8.32
C ASP A 10 -12.39 0.50 9.29
N TYR A 11 -12.85 -0.75 9.34
CA TYR A 11 -12.22 -1.79 10.14
C TYR A 11 -10.78 -2.03 9.70
N MET A 12 -10.54 -2.17 8.40
CA MET A 12 -9.22 -2.41 7.85
C MET A 12 -8.27 -1.26 8.15
N MET A 13 -8.74 -0.02 8.06
CA MET A 13 -7.91 1.14 8.37
C MET A 13 -7.55 1.21 9.86
N ALA A 14 -8.48 0.84 10.73
CA ALA A 14 -8.20 0.76 12.17
C ALA A 14 -7.14 -0.30 12.47
N VAL A 15 -7.21 -1.45 11.79
CA VAL A 15 -6.21 -2.52 11.90
C VAL A 15 -4.84 -2.01 11.43
N VAL A 16 -4.80 -1.33 10.30
CA VAL A 16 -3.56 -0.75 9.73
C VAL A 16 -2.91 0.19 10.74
N ASP A 17 -3.68 1.06 11.37
CA ASP A 17 -3.17 2.00 12.36
C ASP A 17 -2.60 1.32 13.61
N SER A 18 -3.06 0.12 13.93
CA SER A 18 -2.62 -0.62 15.12
C SER A 18 -1.30 -1.37 14.91
N ILE A 19 -0.84 -1.53 13.67
CA ILE A 19 0.36 -2.29 13.34
C ILE A 19 1.53 -1.31 13.11
N PRO A 20 2.71 -1.59 13.69
CA PRO A 20 3.89 -0.75 13.43
C PRO A 20 4.26 -0.70 11.95
N ALA A 21 4.85 0.41 11.52
CA ALA A 21 5.34 0.55 10.16
C ALA A 21 6.33 -0.56 9.80
N GLY A 22 6.28 -1.01 8.54
CA GLY A 22 7.09 -2.12 8.06
C GLY A 22 6.36 -3.45 8.00
N SER A 23 5.14 -3.54 8.55
CA SER A 23 4.27 -4.75 8.47
C SER A 23 4.97 -6.03 8.89
N GLY A 24 5.83 -5.99 9.91
CA GLY A 24 6.59 -7.15 10.33
C GLY A 24 7.57 -7.65 9.28
N GLY A 25 7.96 -6.82 8.34
CA GLY A 25 8.89 -7.17 7.25
C GLY A 25 8.21 -7.70 6.00
N VAL A 26 6.88 -7.74 5.95
CA VAL A 26 6.14 -8.21 4.76
C VAL A 26 6.00 -7.09 3.75
N ILE A 27 6.28 -7.41 2.49
CA ILE A 27 6.15 -6.48 1.37
C ILE A 27 5.09 -7.01 0.41
N PHE A 28 4.21 -6.13 -0.04
CA PHE A 28 3.19 -6.44 -1.05
C PHE A 28 3.47 -5.64 -2.32
N THR A 29 3.36 -6.31 -3.47
CA THR A 29 3.44 -5.64 -4.77
C THR A 29 2.03 -5.44 -5.33
N PRO A 30 1.61 -4.17 -5.59
CA PRO A 30 0.23 -3.88 -5.98
C PRO A 30 -0.07 -4.06 -7.47
N TRP A 31 0.78 -4.75 -8.19
CA TRP A 31 0.71 -4.84 -9.65
C TRP A 31 -0.15 -6.03 -10.09
N LEU A 32 -1.41 -6.03 -9.71
CA LEU A 32 -2.32 -7.15 -9.96
C LEU A 32 -2.54 -7.43 -11.45
N HIS A 33 -2.42 -6.39 -12.28
CA HIS A 33 -2.62 -6.48 -13.73
C HIS A 33 -1.53 -5.68 -14.46
N GLY A 34 -0.29 -5.90 -14.07
CA GLY A 34 0.85 -5.19 -14.62
C GLY A 34 1.06 -3.82 -13.98
N ASN A 35 2.11 -3.17 -14.41
CA ASN A 35 2.50 -1.84 -13.96
C ASN A 35 2.66 -0.93 -15.17
N ARG A 36 2.11 0.29 -15.12
CA ARG A 36 2.23 1.29 -16.19
C ARG A 36 3.32 2.31 -15.91
N CYS A 37 3.37 2.79 -14.69
CA CYS A 37 4.27 3.87 -14.29
C CYS A 37 4.83 3.58 -12.91
N PRO A 38 6.05 4.02 -12.63
CA PRO A 38 6.98 4.75 -13.52
C PRO A 38 7.71 3.85 -14.52
N PHE A 39 7.55 2.53 -14.42
CA PHE A 39 8.13 1.55 -15.34
C PHE A 39 7.01 0.65 -15.88
N GLU A 40 6.90 0.54 -17.21
CA GLU A 40 5.86 -0.26 -17.82
C GLU A 40 6.27 -1.73 -17.88
N ASP A 41 5.46 -2.59 -17.27
CA ASP A 41 5.61 -4.03 -17.32
C ASP A 41 4.22 -4.69 -17.24
N PRO A 42 3.66 -5.14 -18.38
CA PRO A 42 2.34 -5.75 -18.39
C PRO A 42 2.29 -7.13 -17.75
N ASN A 43 3.45 -7.73 -17.47
CA ASN A 43 3.55 -9.08 -16.93
C ASN A 43 3.77 -9.11 -15.41
N SER A 44 3.94 -7.95 -14.77
CA SER A 44 4.05 -7.90 -13.32
C SER A 44 2.77 -8.35 -12.66
N ARG A 45 2.91 -8.98 -11.50
CA ARG A 45 1.76 -9.46 -10.71
C ARG A 45 1.95 -9.10 -9.25
N GLY A 46 0.83 -9.11 -8.51
CA GLY A 46 0.86 -8.91 -7.08
C GLY A 46 1.47 -10.11 -6.36
N MET A 47 2.18 -9.83 -5.28
CA MET A 47 2.75 -10.88 -4.43
C MET A 47 2.98 -10.34 -3.02
N PHE A 48 3.03 -11.25 -2.05
CA PHE A 48 3.55 -10.98 -0.72
C PHE A 48 4.94 -11.59 -0.60
N PHE A 49 5.87 -10.82 -0.07
CA PHE A 49 7.26 -11.23 0.14
C PHE A 49 7.57 -11.29 1.63
N ASN A 50 8.31 -12.31 2.04
CA ASN A 50 8.80 -12.48 3.41
C ASN A 50 7.71 -12.83 4.43
N ILE A 51 6.78 -13.71 4.06
CA ILE A 51 5.79 -14.25 4.99
C ILE A 51 6.48 -15.31 5.88
N SER A 52 6.26 -15.19 7.18
CA SER A 52 6.78 -16.15 8.18
C SER A 52 5.64 -16.69 9.04
N LEU A 53 5.97 -17.55 10.00
CA LEU A 53 4.98 -18.08 10.92
C LEU A 53 4.40 -17.01 11.84
N GLU A 54 5.12 -15.92 12.06
CA GLU A 54 4.66 -14.80 12.87
C GLU A 54 3.77 -13.82 12.09
N THR A 55 3.69 -13.97 10.76
CA THR A 55 2.86 -13.10 9.93
C THR A 55 1.39 -13.42 10.12
N GLY A 56 0.62 -12.46 10.62
CA GLY A 56 -0.83 -12.59 10.75
C GLY A 56 -1.57 -11.82 9.66
N LYS A 57 -2.90 -11.97 9.65
CA LYS A 57 -3.75 -11.26 8.69
C LYS A 57 -3.61 -9.74 8.81
N THR A 58 -3.35 -9.24 10.01
CA THR A 58 -3.19 -7.80 10.25
C THR A 58 -1.96 -7.25 9.56
N GLU A 59 -0.83 -7.96 9.62
CA GLU A 59 0.38 -7.60 8.90
C GLU A 59 0.18 -7.63 7.39
N LEU A 60 -0.59 -8.60 6.88
CA LEU A 60 -0.91 -8.69 5.46
C LEU A 60 -1.73 -7.49 4.99
N ILE A 61 -2.74 -7.10 5.77
CA ILE A 61 -3.56 -5.92 5.46
C ILE A 61 -2.70 -4.65 5.45
N ARG A 62 -1.86 -4.49 6.47
CA ARG A 62 -0.93 -3.35 6.54
C ARG A 62 0.01 -3.33 5.33
N ALA A 63 0.56 -4.50 4.96
CA ALA A 63 1.46 -4.62 3.82
C ALA A 63 0.80 -4.17 2.51
N VAL A 64 -0.48 -4.48 2.30
CA VAL A 64 -1.22 -4.03 1.11
C VAL A 64 -1.24 -2.50 1.05
N VAL A 65 -1.61 -1.85 2.14
CA VAL A 65 -1.66 -0.38 2.19
C VAL A 65 -0.27 0.22 1.98
N GLU A 66 0.74 -0.33 2.65
CA GLU A 66 2.12 0.14 2.50
C GLU A 66 2.63 -0.05 1.07
N GLY A 67 2.30 -1.18 0.43
CA GLY A 67 2.71 -1.45 -0.94
C GLY A 67 2.17 -0.42 -1.91
N VAL A 68 0.91 -0.03 -1.77
CA VAL A 68 0.30 1.04 -2.57
C VAL A 68 1.02 2.36 -2.32
N CYS A 69 1.29 2.69 -1.05
CA CYS A 69 1.98 3.94 -0.70
C CYS A 69 3.41 3.98 -1.24
N PHE A 70 4.14 2.86 -1.18
CA PHE A 70 5.50 2.78 -1.72
C PHE A 70 5.49 2.97 -3.24
N HIS A 71 4.52 2.42 -3.93
CA HIS A 71 4.37 2.60 -5.37
C HIS A 71 4.12 4.08 -5.71
N LEU A 72 3.24 4.74 -4.96
CA LEU A 72 2.96 6.17 -5.14
C LEU A 72 4.22 7.00 -4.90
N ARG A 73 4.99 6.67 -3.87
CA ARG A 73 6.25 7.35 -3.60
C ARG A 73 7.25 7.19 -4.74
N TRP A 74 7.37 5.98 -5.26
CA TRP A 74 8.24 5.71 -6.41
C TRP A 74 7.84 6.57 -7.62
N PHE A 75 6.53 6.63 -7.88
CA PHE A 75 5.99 7.46 -8.96
C PHE A 75 6.36 8.93 -8.76
N ILE A 76 6.14 9.47 -7.57
CA ILE A 76 6.42 10.87 -7.25
C ILE A 76 7.92 11.16 -7.35
N GLU A 77 8.77 10.29 -6.82
CA GLU A 77 10.22 10.47 -6.90
C GLU A 77 10.71 10.47 -8.35
N THR A 78 10.10 9.67 -9.20
CA THR A 78 10.42 9.63 -10.63
C THR A 78 9.99 10.91 -11.32
N GLU A 79 8.80 11.42 -11.00
CA GLU A 79 8.29 12.68 -11.56
C GLU A 79 9.16 13.87 -11.13
N GLU A 80 9.59 13.90 -9.88
CA GLU A 80 10.42 14.98 -9.34
C GLU A 80 11.76 15.11 -10.06
N LYS A 81 12.27 14.05 -10.66
CA LYS A 81 13.50 14.07 -11.45
C LYS A 81 13.32 14.80 -12.78
N LYS A 82 12.09 14.94 -13.25
CA LYS A 82 11.78 15.50 -14.58
C LYS A 82 11.12 16.86 -14.49
N VAL A 83 10.26 17.07 -13.49
CA VAL A 83 9.47 18.28 -13.34
C VAL A 83 9.44 18.69 -11.87
N LYS A 84 9.24 20.00 -11.64
CA LYS A 84 9.05 20.51 -10.29
C LYS A 84 7.61 20.21 -9.86
N THR A 85 7.46 19.48 -8.75
CA THR A 85 6.16 19.11 -8.24
C THR A 85 5.76 19.95 -7.05
N SER A 86 4.44 20.04 -6.80
CA SER A 86 3.89 20.64 -5.60
C SER A 86 4.17 19.74 -4.38
N LYS A 87 4.27 20.34 -3.20
CA LYS A 87 4.38 19.60 -1.95
C LYS A 87 3.04 19.04 -1.47
N THR A 88 1.95 19.41 -2.15
CA THR A 88 0.60 18.99 -1.80
C THR A 88 0.07 18.02 -2.84
N ILE A 89 -0.49 16.91 -2.38
CA ILE A 89 -1.11 15.88 -3.23
C ILE A 89 -2.59 15.82 -2.89
N ARG A 90 -3.43 15.80 -3.91
CA ARG A 90 -4.86 15.55 -3.74
C ARG A 90 -5.11 14.05 -3.87
N PHE A 91 -5.75 13.49 -2.86
CA PHE A 91 -6.01 12.06 -2.79
C PHE A 91 -7.53 11.84 -2.81
N VAL A 92 -8.01 11.16 -3.85
CA VAL A 92 -9.44 10.96 -4.08
C VAL A 92 -9.72 9.48 -4.39
N GLY A 93 -10.97 9.09 -4.25
CA GLY A 93 -11.41 7.73 -4.53
C GLY A 93 -11.62 6.93 -3.27
N GLY A 94 -12.06 5.67 -3.43
CA GLY A 94 -12.41 4.79 -2.32
C GLY A 94 -11.26 4.43 -1.40
N GLY A 95 -10.00 4.51 -1.89
CA GLY A 95 -8.81 4.23 -1.10
C GLY A 95 -8.21 5.43 -0.39
N ALA A 96 -8.80 6.58 -0.57
CA ALA A 96 -8.27 7.82 -0.01
C ALA A 96 -8.44 7.90 1.51
#